data_41f0d8f1ef0f3c8e7328c284a3f134aa
#
_entry.id   41f0d8f1ef0f3c8e7328c284a3f134aa
#
_cell.length_a   1.000
_cell.length_b   1.000
_cell.length_c   1.000
_cell.angle_alpha   90.00
_cell.angle_beta   90.00
_cell.angle_gamma   90.00
#
_symmetry.space_group_name_H-M   'P 1'
#
loop_
_entity.id
_entity.type
_entity.pdbx_description
1 polymer ?
#
loop_
_entity_poly.entity_id
_entity_poly.type
_entity_poly.pdbx_seq_one_letter_code
_entity_poly.pdbx_strand_id
1 'polypeptide(L)'
;VKKEYEAFSKNFTVTKVNITDGAWRVEKNNLGIPLNRKVSVSIAVKNSKGECGIAGANIIEEYTGGGNYGSSVMYLPTDAIIVPCENIK
;
A
#
# COMPACT_ATOMS: atom_id res chain seq x y z
N VAL A 1 -0.30 -5.69 -3.86
CA VAL A 1 -0.75 -4.28 -3.85
C VAL A 1 -1.38 -3.90 -5.18
N LYS A 2 -0.75 -4.27 -6.29
CA LYS A 2 -1.27 -3.92 -7.62
C LYS A 2 -2.70 -4.40 -7.83
N LYS A 3 -2.97 -5.66 -7.58
CA LYS A 3 -4.31 -6.26 -7.76
C LYS A 3 -5.34 -5.61 -6.83
N GLU A 4 -4.98 -5.42 -5.56
CA GLU A 4 -5.89 -4.86 -4.57
C GLU A 4 -6.25 -3.42 -4.92
N TYR A 5 -5.28 -2.62 -5.34
CA TYR A 5 -5.56 -1.25 -5.70
C TYR A 5 -6.35 -1.14 -7.00
N GLU A 6 -6.06 -1.97 -7.99
CA GLU A 6 -6.83 -1.99 -9.24
C GLU A 6 -8.29 -2.42 -9.01
N ALA A 7 -8.52 -3.30 -8.03
CA ALA A 7 -9.87 -3.65 -7.61
C ALA A 7 -10.58 -2.51 -6.89
N PHE A 8 -9.85 -1.70 -6.12
CA PHE A 8 -10.37 -0.51 -5.46
C PHE A 8 -10.70 0.61 -6.45
N SER A 9 -9.81 0.86 -7.40
CA SER A 9 -9.96 1.95 -8.37
C SER A 9 -9.86 1.40 -9.80
N LYS A 10 -11.02 1.09 -10.38
CA LYS A 10 -11.11 0.45 -11.70
C LYS A 10 -10.68 1.34 -12.87
N ASN A 11 -10.58 2.65 -12.63
CA ASN A 11 -10.22 3.62 -13.68
C ASN A 11 -8.71 3.77 -13.86
N PHE A 12 -7.92 3.11 -13.02
CA PHE A 12 -6.47 3.26 -13.01
C PHE A 12 -5.78 1.91 -13.07
N THR A 13 -4.65 1.89 -13.78
CA THR A 13 -3.73 0.75 -13.81
C THR A 13 -2.51 1.12 -12.97
N VAL A 14 -2.10 0.23 -12.07
CA VAL A 14 -0.91 0.46 -11.24
C VAL A 14 0.34 0.24 -12.08
N THR A 15 1.21 1.26 -12.14
CA THR A 15 2.46 1.20 -12.88
C THR A 15 3.67 0.99 -11.98
N LYS A 16 3.60 1.42 -10.71
CA LYS A 16 4.70 1.29 -9.77
C LYS A 16 4.20 1.37 -8.34
N VAL A 17 4.83 0.62 -7.45
CA VAL A 17 4.57 0.67 -6.00
C VAL A 17 5.89 0.95 -5.29
N ASN A 18 5.91 1.97 -4.44
CA ASN A 18 7.07 2.32 -3.62
C ASN A 18 6.70 2.22 -2.15
N ILE A 19 7.56 1.61 -1.35
CA ILE A 19 7.41 1.58 0.10
C ILE A 19 7.97 2.89 0.63
N THR A 20 7.14 3.69 1.32
CA THR A 20 7.53 5.00 1.83
C THR A 20 8.12 4.94 3.23
N ASP A 21 7.79 3.90 4.00
CA ASP A 21 8.39 3.69 5.32
C ASP A 21 9.71 2.94 5.18
N GLY A 22 10.69 3.26 6.03
CA GLY A 22 11.98 2.58 6.03
C GLY A 22 11.92 1.16 6.59
N ALA A 23 10.88 0.84 7.35
CA ALA A 23 10.72 -0.47 7.98
C ALA A 23 9.27 -0.69 8.37
N TRP A 24 8.92 -1.96 8.61
CA TRP A 24 7.61 -2.31 9.13
C TRP A 24 7.41 -1.72 10.53
N ARG A 25 6.21 -1.23 10.79
CA ARG A 25 5.80 -0.77 12.13
C ARG A 25 5.02 -1.88 12.79
N VAL A 26 5.58 -2.48 13.84
CA VAL A 26 4.95 -3.57 14.57
C VAL A 26 4.06 -3.00 15.67
N GLU A 27 2.79 -3.39 15.68
CA GLU A 27 1.84 -3.04 16.71
C GLU A 27 1.78 -4.17 17.74
N LYS A 28 1.93 -3.84 19.02
CA LYS A 28 1.99 -4.82 20.11
C LYS A 28 0.89 -4.56 21.13
N ASN A 29 0.46 -5.62 21.82
CA ASN A 29 -0.47 -5.49 22.95
C ASN A 29 0.28 -5.07 24.24
N ASN A 30 -0.44 -4.95 25.35
CA ASN A 30 0.13 -4.52 26.63
C ASN A 30 1.18 -5.48 27.20
N LEU A 31 1.21 -6.72 26.73
CA LEU A 31 2.19 -7.72 27.16
C LEU A 31 3.40 -7.80 26.22
N GLY A 32 3.47 -6.91 25.23
CA GLY A 32 4.56 -6.90 24.27
C GLY A 32 4.42 -7.95 23.17
N ILE A 33 3.27 -8.61 23.04
CA ILE A 33 3.02 -9.60 22.00
C ILE A 33 2.61 -8.90 20.71
N PRO A 34 3.28 -9.18 19.56
CA PRO A 34 2.88 -8.56 18.31
C PRO A 34 1.46 -8.92 17.89
N LEU A 35 0.70 -7.92 17.41
CA LEU A 35 -0.65 -8.11 16.86
C LEU A 35 -0.62 -8.12 15.34
N ASN A 36 0.11 -7.18 14.77
CA ASN A 36 0.25 -7.04 13.32
C ASN A 36 1.47 -6.18 13.01
N ARG A 37 1.77 -6.04 11.72
CA ARG A 37 2.74 -5.06 11.26
C ARG A 37 2.18 -4.31 10.06
N LYS A 38 2.58 -3.06 9.90
CA LYS A 38 2.08 -2.16 8.87
C LYS A 38 3.23 -1.44 8.18
N VAL A 39 3.02 -1.13 6.91
CA VAL A 39 3.94 -0.28 6.14
C VAL A 39 3.11 0.58 5.21
N SER A 40 3.53 1.83 5.01
CA SER A 40 2.88 2.74 4.06
C SER A 40 3.52 2.61 2.69
N VAL A 41 2.71 2.71 1.65
CA VAL A 41 3.18 2.63 0.26
C VAL A 41 2.63 3.81 -0.54
N SER A 42 3.38 4.22 -1.56
CA SER A 42 2.95 5.17 -2.58
C SER A 42 2.73 4.38 -3.87
N ILE A 43 1.59 4.61 -4.50
CA ILE A 43 1.18 3.84 -5.68
C ILE A 43 1.11 4.80 -6.87
N ALA A 44 1.93 4.55 -7.89
CA ALA A 44 1.87 5.29 -9.15
C ALA A 44 0.91 4.58 -10.09
N VAL A 45 0.00 5.33 -10.68
CA VAL A 45 -1.07 4.80 -11.52
C VAL A 45 -1.19 5.58 -12.82
N LYS A 46 -1.89 4.99 -13.79
CA LYS A 46 -2.18 5.63 -15.06
C LYS A 46 -3.61 5.31 -15.45
N ASN A 47 -4.35 6.30 -15.94
CA ASN A 47 -5.73 6.08 -16.38
C ASN A 47 -5.79 5.76 -17.88
N SER A 48 -7.00 5.53 -18.40
CA SER A 48 -7.21 5.18 -19.81
C SER A 48 -6.83 6.30 -20.77
N LYS A 49 -6.75 7.54 -20.29
CA LYS A 49 -6.36 8.71 -21.08
C LYS A 49 -4.84 8.91 -21.09
N GLY A 50 -4.09 8.08 -20.39
CA GLY A 50 -2.65 8.22 -20.28
C GLY A 50 -2.19 9.21 -19.23
N GLU A 51 -3.10 9.73 -18.41
CA GLU A 51 -2.74 10.63 -17.32
C GLU A 51 -2.18 9.85 -16.13
N CYS A 52 -1.15 10.38 -15.51
CA CYS A 52 -0.49 9.75 -14.37
C CYS A 52 -1.07 10.27 -13.06
N GLY A 53 -1.05 9.43 -12.04
CA GLY A 53 -1.52 9.79 -10.72
C GLY A 53 -0.71 9.13 -9.62
N ILE A 54 -0.86 9.63 -8.41
CA ILE A 54 -0.24 9.07 -7.22
C ILE A 54 -1.31 8.87 -6.17
N ALA A 55 -1.32 7.70 -5.55
CA ALA A 55 -2.20 7.35 -4.43
C ALA A 55 -1.36 6.79 -3.29
N GLY A 56 -1.97 6.66 -2.13
CA GLY A 56 -1.34 6.06 -0.97
C GLY A 56 -2.19 4.92 -0.42
N ALA A 57 -1.55 4.02 0.28
CA ALA A 57 -2.22 2.95 1.01
C ALA A 57 -1.32 2.45 2.12
N ASN A 58 -1.88 1.66 3.02
CA ASN A 58 -1.12 0.95 4.03
C ASN A 58 -1.25 -0.54 3.74
N ILE A 59 -0.18 -1.28 4.00
CA ILE A 59 -0.18 -2.74 3.94
C ILE A 59 -0.12 -3.25 5.37
N ILE A 60 -1.00 -4.17 5.72
CA ILE A 60 -1.06 -4.77 7.04
C ILE A 60 -0.91 -6.28 6.92
N GLU A 61 -0.14 -6.87 7.84
CA GLU A 61 -0.01 -8.32 7.98
C GLU A 61 -0.28 -8.68 9.42
N GLU A 62 -1.27 -9.56 9.65
CA GLU A 62 -1.61 -10.02 10.99
C GLU A 62 -0.54 -10.98 11.51
N TYR A 63 -0.25 -10.90 12.81
CA TYR A 63 0.68 -11.82 13.45
C TYR A 63 0.01 -13.17 13.68
N THR A 64 0.63 -14.23 13.17
CA THR A 64 0.07 -15.59 13.25
C THR A 64 0.73 -16.46 14.33
N GLY A 65 1.77 -15.95 15.01
CA GLY A 65 2.50 -16.66 16.05
C GLY A 65 3.87 -17.16 15.58
N GLY A 66 4.73 -17.47 16.53
CA GLY A 66 6.06 -18.03 16.23
C GLY A 66 6.96 -17.14 15.39
N GLY A 67 6.77 -15.82 15.46
CA GLY A 67 7.54 -14.88 14.63
C GLY A 67 7.04 -14.74 13.19
N ASN A 68 5.91 -15.32 12.87
CA ASN A 68 5.36 -15.32 11.50
C ASN A 68 4.19 -14.35 11.36
N TYR A 69 4.00 -13.87 10.12
CA TYR A 69 2.88 -12.99 9.75
C TYR A 69 2.10 -13.62 8.61
N GLY A 70 0.82 -13.30 8.56
CA GLY A 70 -0.07 -13.79 7.51
C GLY A 70 0.07 -13.03 6.20
N SER A 71 -0.89 -13.22 5.31
CA SER A 71 -0.90 -12.58 4.00
C SER A 71 -1.03 -11.06 4.12
N SER A 72 -0.41 -10.33 3.21
CA SER A 72 -0.52 -8.88 3.13
C SER A 72 -1.91 -8.47 2.65
N VAL A 73 -2.49 -7.47 3.31
CA VAL A 73 -3.78 -6.89 2.93
C VAL A 73 -3.61 -5.39 2.80
N MET A 74 -4.16 -4.80 1.73
CA MET A 74 -4.16 -3.36 1.56
C MET A 74 -5.19 -2.73 2.49
N TYR A 75 -4.79 -1.66 3.17
CA TYR A 75 -5.58 -1.00 4.19
C TYR A 75 -5.60 0.51 3.95
N LEU A 76 -6.78 1.11 4.05
CA LEU A 76 -7.00 2.54 3.84
C LEU A 76 -6.39 3.08 2.54
N PRO A 77 -6.74 2.52 1.36
CA PRO A 77 -6.28 3.10 0.11
C PRO A 77 -6.91 4.48 -0.12
N THR A 78 -6.17 5.37 -0.78
CA THR A 78 -6.68 6.70 -1.14
C THR A 78 -6.95 6.78 -2.63
N ASP A 79 -7.79 7.76 -3.04
CA ASP A 79 -7.98 8.05 -4.45
C ASP A 79 -6.70 8.63 -5.05
N ALA A 80 -6.45 8.33 -6.32
CA ALA A 80 -5.29 8.86 -7.02
C ALA A 80 -5.46 10.34 -7.31
N ILE A 81 -4.38 11.11 -7.11
CA ILE A 81 -4.30 12.52 -7.48
C ILE A 81 -3.53 12.60 -8.80
N ILE A 82 -4.10 13.26 -9.80
CA ILE A 82 -3.45 13.41 -11.10
C ILE A 82 -2.23 14.32 -10.96
N VAL A 83 -1.10 13.83 -11.47
CA VAL A 83 0.18 14.55 -11.43
C VAL A 83 0.88 14.40 -12.77
N PRO A 84 1.81 15.31 -13.14
CA PRO A 84 2.61 15.13 -14.35
C PRO A 84 3.38 13.80 -14.32
N CYS A 85 3.38 13.07 -15.43
CA CYS A 85 4.06 11.77 -15.49
C CYS A 85 5.55 11.86 -15.19
N GLU A 86 6.17 12.99 -15.48
CA GLU A 86 7.59 13.25 -15.20
C GLU A 86 7.91 13.30 -13.70
N ASN A 87 6.90 13.50 -12.85
CA ASN A 87 7.07 13.50 -11.39
C ASN A 87 7.08 12.09 -10.80
N ILE A 88 6.75 11.10 -11.60
CA ILE A 88 6.73 9.70 -11.16
C ILE A 88 8.09 9.08 -11.44
N LYS A 89 8.75 8.64 -10.37
CA LYS A 89 10.09 8.06 -10.46
C LYS A 89 10.07 6.56 -10.26
#